data_329f6fd8c54b59962fbabfa9d1613bfd
#
_entry.id   329f6fd8c54b59962fbabfa9d1613bfd
#
_cell.length_a   1.000
_cell.length_b   1.000
_cell.length_c   1.000
_cell.angle_alpha   90.00
_cell.angle_beta   90.00
_cell.angle_gamma   90.00
#
_symmetry.space_group_name_H-M   'P 1'
#
loop_
_entity.id
_entity.type
_entity.pdbx_description
1 polymer ?
#
loop_
_entity_poly.entity_id
_entity_poly.type
_entity_poly.pdbx_seq_one_letter_code
_entity_poly.pdbx_strand_id
1 'polypeptide(L)'
;ITPDFALKLGWAAGKVLASQGSRTVLIGKDTRISGYMLESALEAGLAAAGLTAAFTGPMPTPAVAYLTRTFRLEAGIVISASHNPYYDNGIKFFSSQGTKLPDDIEEAIEAMLDQPMDCVESADLGKASRISDAAGRYIEFCKSTFPAHLGLDGYKIVVDCANGATYHIAPNVLRELGAEVIEIGTDPNGININEKCGATDVKALQEKVLETKADVGLAYDGDGDRIMMVDH
;
A
#
# COMPACT_ATOMS: atom_id res chain seq x y z
N ILE A 1 12.64 -10.93 5.31
CA ILE A 1 12.43 -10.07 6.50
C ILE A 1 11.84 -10.93 7.60
N THR A 2 12.43 -10.88 8.79
CA THR A 2 11.96 -11.61 9.97
C THR A 2 11.17 -10.67 10.92
N PRO A 3 10.31 -11.19 11.81
CA PRO A 3 9.53 -10.34 12.70
C PRO A 3 10.39 -9.58 13.72
N ASP A 4 11.51 -10.14 14.18
CA ASP A 4 12.46 -9.48 15.07
C ASP A 4 13.18 -8.30 14.36
N PHE A 5 13.53 -8.47 13.08
CA PHE A 5 14.06 -7.37 12.27
C PHE A 5 13.01 -6.27 12.09
N ALA A 6 11.77 -6.61 11.75
CA ALA A 6 10.69 -5.64 11.57
C ALA A 6 10.36 -4.89 12.87
N LEU A 7 10.37 -5.59 14.01
CA LEU A 7 10.23 -4.97 15.33
C LEU A 7 11.33 -3.93 15.57
N LYS A 8 12.58 -4.33 15.34
CA LYS A 8 13.75 -3.45 15.52
C LYS A 8 13.75 -2.27 14.56
N LEU A 9 13.36 -2.51 13.31
CA LEU A 9 13.21 -1.45 12.29
C LEU A 9 12.12 -0.46 12.68
N GLY A 10 10.96 -0.92 13.17
CA GLY A 10 9.89 -0.06 13.67
C GLY A 10 10.35 0.81 14.85
N TRP A 11 11.09 0.21 15.78
CA TRP A 11 11.68 0.94 16.90
C TRP A 11 12.72 1.99 16.45
N ALA A 12 13.66 1.60 15.59
CA ALA A 12 14.70 2.47 15.08
C ALA A 12 14.11 3.67 14.31
N ALA A 13 13.20 3.39 13.37
CA ALA A 13 12.46 4.43 12.66
C ALA A 13 11.67 5.32 13.63
N GLY A 14 10.99 4.71 14.60
CA GLY A 14 10.26 5.44 15.62
C GLY A 14 11.12 6.41 16.41
N LYS A 15 12.30 5.99 16.87
CA LYS A 15 13.25 6.87 17.60
C LYS A 15 13.71 8.05 16.75
N VAL A 16 14.09 7.80 15.49
CA VAL A 16 14.56 8.85 14.58
C VAL A 16 13.42 9.83 14.27
N LEU A 17 12.25 9.32 13.89
CA LEU A 17 11.10 10.17 13.56
C LEU A 17 10.58 10.94 14.79
N ALA A 18 10.55 10.32 15.99
CA ALA A 18 10.16 11.00 17.22
C ALA A 18 11.09 12.18 17.55
N SER A 19 12.39 12.05 17.31
CA SER A 19 13.36 13.13 17.52
C SER A 19 13.10 14.33 16.59
N GLN A 20 12.40 14.13 15.48
CA GLN A 20 11.97 15.16 14.53
C GLN A 20 10.57 15.71 14.83
N GLY A 21 9.94 15.27 15.92
CA GLY A 21 8.62 15.73 16.35
C GLY A 21 7.46 14.88 15.86
N SER A 22 7.72 13.77 15.15
CA SER A 22 6.66 12.83 14.73
C SER A 22 5.89 12.25 15.91
N ARG A 23 4.59 12.02 15.70
CA ARG A 23 3.70 11.38 16.68
C ARG A 23 2.98 10.18 16.11
N THR A 24 2.76 10.15 14.81
CA THR A 24 1.97 9.10 14.13
C THR A 24 2.61 8.74 12.80
N VAL A 25 2.70 7.45 12.53
CA VAL A 25 3.18 6.89 11.26
C VAL A 25 2.05 6.13 10.58
N LEU A 26 1.81 6.40 9.31
CA LEU A 26 0.86 5.64 8.49
C LEU A 26 1.46 4.30 8.09
N ILE A 27 0.71 3.22 8.19
CA ILE A 27 1.13 1.90 7.71
C ILE A 27 0.07 1.32 6.77
N GLY A 28 0.48 1.03 5.54
CA GLY A 28 -0.27 0.24 4.59
C GLY A 28 0.49 -1.01 4.19
N LYS A 29 -0.19 -1.93 3.54
CA LYS A 29 0.39 -3.19 3.05
C LYS A 29 -0.32 -3.65 1.79
N ASP A 30 0.29 -4.60 1.08
CA ASP A 30 -0.42 -5.39 0.08
C ASP A 30 -1.17 -6.57 0.73
N THR A 31 -1.58 -7.53 -0.06
CA THR A 31 -2.43 -8.65 0.37
C THR A 31 -1.66 -9.88 0.85
N ARG A 32 -0.32 -9.83 0.93
CA ARG A 32 0.53 -10.96 1.35
C ARG A 32 0.23 -11.36 2.79
N ILE A 33 0.20 -12.66 3.04
CA ILE A 33 -0.02 -13.19 4.40
C ILE A 33 1.05 -12.71 5.39
N SER A 34 2.31 -12.60 4.95
CA SER A 34 3.41 -12.09 5.77
C SER A 34 3.24 -10.64 6.19
N GLY A 35 2.46 -9.84 5.43
CA GLY A 35 2.17 -8.45 5.76
C GLY A 35 1.52 -8.27 7.13
N TYR A 36 0.66 -9.19 7.56
CA TYR A 36 0.02 -9.12 8.88
C TYR A 36 1.02 -9.29 10.03
N MET A 37 1.93 -10.24 9.89
CA MET A 37 3.00 -10.46 10.89
C MET A 37 3.95 -9.26 10.95
N LEU A 38 4.38 -8.75 9.79
CA LEU A 38 5.33 -7.63 9.71
C LEU A 38 4.69 -6.32 10.21
N GLU A 39 3.41 -6.10 9.91
CA GLU A 39 2.63 -4.96 10.41
C GLU A 39 2.60 -4.93 11.95
N SER A 40 2.28 -6.08 12.58
CA SER A 40 2.25 -6.19 14.04
C SER A 40 3.63 -6.00 14.68
N ALA A 41 4.68 -6.47 14.05
CA ALA A 41 6.05 -6.28 14.53
C ALA A 41 6.49 -4.82 14.43
N LEU A 42 6.22 -4.14 13.32
CA LEU A 42 6.47 -2.70 13.16
C LEU A 42 5.68 -1.87 14.17
N GLU A 43 4.40 -2.22 14.40
CA GLU A 43 3.57 -1.58 15.41
C GLU A 43 4.23 -1.60 16.80
N ALA A 44 4.64 -2.80 17.23
CA ALA A 44 5.27 -2.96 18.55
C ALA A 44 6.55 -2.13 18.67
N GLY A 45 7.38 -2.07 17.62
CA GLY A 45 8.58 -1.25 17.58
C GLY A 45 8.29 0.25 17.65
N LEU A 46 7.36 0.73 16.84
CA LEU A 46 6.92 2.14 16.85
C LEU A 46 6.34 2.53 18.21
N ALA A 47 5.50 1.67 18.78
CA ALA A 47 4.89 1.91 20.09
C ALA A 47 5.95 2.00 21.20
N ALA A 48 6.97 1.12 21.18
CA ALA A 48 8.10 1.16 22.13
C ALA A 48 8.91 2.47 22.01
N ALA A 49 8.94 3.09 20.84
CA ALA A 49 9.57 4.38 20.58
C ALA A 49 8.65 5.59 20.87
N GLY A 50 7.39 5.36 21.25
CA GLY A 50 6.43 6.42 21.58
C GLY A 50 5.58 6.93 20.41
N LEU A 51 5.58 6.23 19.27
CA LEU A 51 4.79 6.64 18.09
C LEU A 51 3.53 5.79 17.93
N THR A 52 2.45 6.44 17.52
CA THR A 52 1.21 5.79 17.12
C THR A 52 1.34 5.22 15.71
N ALA A 53 0.98 3.95 15.51
CA ALA A 53 0.82 3.35 14.21
C ALA A 53 -0.64 3.50 13.73
N ALA A 54 -0.84 4.15 12.58
CA ALA A 54 -2.14 4.33 11.97
C ALA A 54 -2.28 3.41 10.74
N PHE A 55 -3.19 2.45 10.80
CA PHE A 55 -3.33 1.40 9.79
C PHE A 55 -4.40 1.70 8.76
N THR A 56 -4.07 1.50 7.49
CA THR A 56 -5.04 1.58 6.38
C THR A 56 -5.60 0.22 5.98
N GLY A 57 -4.96 -0.88 6.41
CA GLY A 57 -5.16 -2.20 5.81
C GLY A 57 -4.51 -2.32 4.43
N PRO A 58 -4.93 -3.29 3.59
CA PRO A 58 -4.43 -3.41 2.23
C PRO A 58 -4.74 -2.16 1.41
N MET A 59 -3.70 -1.50 0.93
CA MET A 59 -3.79 -0.26 0.14
C MET A 59 -2.64 -0.21 -0.87
N PRO A 60 -2.88 0.33 -2.08
CA PRO A 60 -1.81 0.55 -3.05
C PRO A 60 -0.69 1.42 -2.51
N THR A 61 0.55 1.13 -2.92
CA THR A 61 1.73 1.93 -2.55
C THR A 61 1.52 3.43 -2.80
N PRO A 62 1.02 3.88 -3.96
CA PRO A 62 0.75 5.30 -4.18
C PRO A 62 -0.35 5.87 -3.27
N ALA A 63 -1.28 5.04 -2.79
CA ALA A 63 -2.30 5.48 -1.84
C ALA A 63 -1.68 5.81 -0.47
N VAL A 64 -0.73 5.01 0.01
CA VAL A 64 -0.03 5.28 1.27
C VAL A 64 0.76 6.58 1.18
N ALA A 65 1.48 6.80 0.08
CA ALA A 65 2.18 8.05 -0.19
C ALA A 65 1.23 9.27 -0.18
N TYR A 66 0.11 9.17 -0.88
CA TYR A 66 -0.93 10.21 -0.92
C TYR A 66 -1.55 10.49 0.45
N LEU A 67 -1.95 9.44 1.18
CA LEU A 67 -2.61 9.56 2.48
C LEU A 67 -1.67 10.11 3.55
N THR A 68 -0.37 9.73 3.54
CA THR A 68 0.64 10.32 4.43
C THR A 68 0.64 11.84 4.33
N ARG A 69 0.68 12.36 3.10
CA ARG A 69 0.62 13.81 2.85
C ARG A 69 -0.73 14.41 3.25
N THR A 70 -1.83 13.75 2.89
CA THR A 70 -3.20 14.26 3.09
C THR A 70 -3.56 14.34 4.57
N PHE A 71 -3.14 13.38 5.37
CA PHE A 71 -3.30 13.39 6.83
C PHE A 71 -2.27 14.26 7.54
N ARG A 72 -1.32 14.84 6.81
CA ARG A 72 -0.22 15.64 7.36
C ARG A 72 0.62 14.86 8.37
N LEU A 73 0.88 13.60 8.09
CA LEU A 73 1.75 12.75 8.88
C LEU A 73 3.19 12.91 8.42
N GLU A 74 4.12 12.73 9.34
CA GLU A 74 5.55 12.91 9.08
C GLU A 74 6.16 11.77 8.29
N ALA A 75 5.58 10.57 8.40
CA ALA A 75 6.04 9.40 7.64
C ALA A 75 4.92 8.42 7.33
N GLY A 76 5.11 7.68 6.24
CA GLY A 76 4.32 6.52 5.86
C GLY A 76 5.19 5.29 5.61
N ILE A 77 4.66 4.12 5.87
CA ILE A 77 5.31 2.83 5.64
C ILE A 77 4.40 1.97 4.77
N VAL A 78 4.98 1.32 3.77
CA VAL A 78 4.31 0.28 2.98
C VAL A 78 5.05 -1.04 3.14
N ILE A 79 4.29 -2.08 3.44
CA ILE A 79 4.77 -3.47 3.51
C ILE A 79 4.37 -4.16 2.20
N SER A 80 5.30 -4.28 1.28
CA SER A 80 5.09 -4.89 -0.04
C SER A 80 6.41 -5.22 -0.73
N ALA A 81 6.40 -6.28 -1.54
CA ALA A 81 7.44 -6.60 -2.50
C ALA A 81 6.95 -6.44 -3.96
N SER A 82 5.97 -5.53 -4.19
CA SER A 82 5.44 -5.16 -5.50
C SER A 82 5.02 -6.38 -6.34
N HIS A 83 5.67 -6.62 -7.47
CA HIS A 83 5.35 -7.69 -8.41
C HIS A 83 5.93 -9.07 -8.06
N ASN A 84 6.69 -9.18 -6.97
CA ASN A 84 7.31 -10.46 -6.57
C ASN A 84 6.25 -11.48 -6.10
N PRO A 85 6.60 -12.79 -6.06
CA PRO A 85 5.75 -13.82 -5.48
C PRO A 85 5.40 -13.55 -4.01
N TYR A 86 4.37 -14.22 -3.50
CA TYR A 86 3.82 -13.99 -2.15
C TYR A 86 4.82 -14.21 -1.00
N TYR A 87 5.82 -15.09 -1.19
CA TYR A 87 6.81 -15.42 -0.17
C TYR A 87 7.90 -14.36 0.00
N ASP A 88 8.03 -13.44 -0.94
CA ASP A 88 8.86 -12.24 -0.78
C ASP A 88 8.07 -11.14 -0.07
N ASN A 89 8.77 -10.29 0.65
CA ASN A 89 8.19 -9.06 1.19
C ASN A 89 9.25 -7.97 1.32
N GLY A 90 8.82 -6.72 1.47
CA GLY A 90 9.66 -5.55 1.59
C GLY A 90 8.99 -4.49 2.46
N ILE A 91 9.76 -3.51 2.88
CA ILE A 91 9.30 -2.36 3.63
C ILE A 91 9.85 -1.11 2.95
N LYS A 92 8.96 -0.19 2.58
CA LYS A 92 9.29 1.10 1.95
C LYS A 92 8.83 2.22 2.86
N PHE A 93 9.63 3.28 2.96
CA PHE A 93 9.31 4.47 3.74
C PHE A 93 8.97 5.66 2.84
N PHE A 94 8.02 6.47 3.28
CA PHE A 94 7.65 7.74 2.65
C PHE A 94 7.77 8.89 3.64
N SER A 95 8.21 10.02 3.12
CA SER A 95 8.25 11.30 3.85
C SER A 95 6.85 11.92 3.97
N SER A 96 6.74 13.00 4.72
CA SER A 96 5.52 13.82 4.82
C SER A 96 5.03 14.36 3.47
N GLN A 97 5.90 14.42 2.46
CA GLN A 97 5.54 14.85 1.10
C GLN A 97 5.03 13.70 0.22
N GLY A 98 5.01 12.46 0.72
CA GLY A 98 4.65 11.27 -0.04
C GLY A 98 5.75 10.84 -1.03
N THR A 99 6.99 11.26 -0.83
CA THR A 99 8.16 10.83 -1.59
C THR A 99 9.02 9.89 -0.74
N LYS A 100 10.03 9.26 -1.32
CA LYS A 100 11.05 8.51 -0.57
C LYS A 100 11.58 9.35 0.60
N LEU A 101 11.92 8.72 1.72
CA LEU A 101 12.60 9.42 2.81
C LEU A 101 13.91 10.05 2.32
N PRO A 102 14.31 11.22 2.86
CA PRO A 102 15.63 11.77 2.66
C PRO A 102 16.72 10.78 3.10
N ASP A 103 17.83 10.75 2.37
CA ASP A 103 18.90 9.77 2.59
C ASP A 103 19.51 9.92 4.01
N ASP A 104 19.64 11.12 4.52
CA ASP A 104 20.12 11.39 5.89
C ASP A 104 19.21 10.77 6.98
N ILE A 105 17.91 10.70 6.73
CA ILE A 105 16.95 10.04 7.63
C ILE A 105 17.08 8.53 7.53
N GLU A 106 17.23 7.98 6.32
CA GLU A 106 17.47 6.55 6.13
C GLU A 106 18.78 6.11 6.81
N GLU A 107 19.87 6.85 6.63
CA GLU A 107 21.14 6.60 7.30
C GLU A 107 21.03 6.66 8.83
N ALA A 108 20.25 7.61 9.36
CA ALA A 108 20.00 7.70 10.80
C ALA A 108 19.21 6.48 11.33
N ILE A 109 18.23 5.99 10.58
CA ILE A 109 17.48 4.77 10.92
C ILE A 109 18.39 3.55 10.89
N GLU A 110 19.24 3.42 9.87
CA GLU A 110 20.22 2.33 9.76
C GLU A 110 21.19 2.34 10.94
N ALA A 111 21.75 3.50 11.29
CA ALA A 111 22.64 3.64 12.45
C ALA A 111 21.93 3.29 13.78
N MET A 112 20.63 3.58 13.89
CA MET A 112 19.84 3.24 15.07
C MET A 112 19.61 1.74 15.20
N LEU A 113 19.58 0.99 14.10
CA LEU A 113 19.46 -0.48 14.11
C LEU A 113 20.61 -1.18 14.88
N ASP A 114 21.77 -0.56 14.98
CA ASP A 114 22.89 -1.11 15.74
C ASP A 114 22.81 -0.84 17.25
N GLN A 115 21.89 0.01 17.69
CA GLN A 115 21.69 0.34 19.10
C GLN A 115 20.85 -0.72 19.84
N PRO A 116 21.05 -0.92 21.13
CA PRO A 116 20.16 -1.75 21.95
C PRO A 116 18.76 -1.12 22.01
N MET A 117 17.72 -1.95 21.86
CA MET A 117 16.35 -1.46 22.01
C MET A 117 16.04 -1.11 23.46
N ASP A 118 15.36 0.01 23.63
CA ASP A 118 14.74 0.45 24.89
C ASP A 118 13.25 0.78 24.64
N CYS A 119 12.51 1.02 25.70
CA CYS A 119 11.15 1.52 25.62
C CYS A 119 11.10 2.90 26.27
N VAL A 120 10.22 3.76 25.77
CA VAL A 120 9.83 4.97 26.46
C VAL A 120 9.08 4.63 27.76
N GLU A 121 8.87 5.60 28.64
CA GLU A 121 8.06 5.42 29.85
C GLU A 121 6.64 4.95 29.47
N SER A 122 6.01 4.17 30.36
CA SER A 122 4.70 3.55 30.10
C SER A 122 3.61 4.55 29.73
N ALA A 123 3.70 5.79 30.20
CA ALA A 123 2.75 6.85 29.87
C ALA A 123 2.93 7.40 28.45
N ASP A 124 4.10 7.20 27.84
CA ASP A 124 4.49 7.74 26.53
C ASP A 124 4.44 6.68 25.41
N LEU A 125 4.07 5.45 25.75
CA LEU A 125 3.94 4.38 24.73
C LEU A 125 2.95 4.78 23.62
N GLY A 126 3.32 4.48 22.39
CA GLY A 126 2.45 4.66 21.23
C GLY A 126 1.24 3.72 21.24
N LYS A 127 0.29 3.99 20.36
CA LYS A 127 -0.94 3.22 20.21
C LYS A 127 -1.13 2.75 18.78
N ALA A 128 -1.95 1.72 18.60
CA ALA A 128 -2.51 1.37 17.29
C ALA A 128 -3.80 2.14 17.06
N SER A 129 -4.01 2.61 15.83
CA SER A 129 -5.25 3.20 15.37
C SER A 129 -5.57 2.70 13.96
N ARG A 130 -6.84 2.68 13.57
CA ARG A 130 -7.26 2.28 12.24
C ARG A 130 -7.95 3.44 11.54
N ILE A 131 -7.58 3.68 10.28
CA ILE A 131 -8.19 4.68 9.42
C ILE A 131 -9.21 3.96 8.55
N SER A 132 -10.48 4.04 8.93
CA SER A 132 -11.58 3.30 8.27
C SER A 132 -12.01 3.89 6.92
N ASP A 133 -11.74 5.15 6.66
CA ASP A 133 -12.12 5.87 5.44
C ASP A 133 -10.97 6.04 4.42
N ALA A 134 -9.84 5.38 4.64
CA ALA A 134 -8.65 5.47 3.80
C ALA A 134 -8.95 5.13 2.32
N ALA A 135 -9.68 4.04 2.08
CA ALA A 135 -10.04 3.60 0.74
C ALA A 135 -10.90 4.64 0.01
N GLY A 136 -11.96 5.14 0.65
CA GLY A 136 -12.83 6.16 0.05
C GLY A 136 -12.09 7.45 -0.28
N ARG A 137 -11.19 7.91 0.59
CA ARG A 137 -10.37 9.10 0.33
C ARG A 137 -9.48 8.92 -0.90
N TYR A 138 -8.87 7.74 -1.05
CA TYR A 138 -8.01 7.48 -2.20
C TYR A 138 -8.80 7.29 -3.48
N ILE A 139 -9.97 6.65 -3.43
CA ILE A 139 -10.89 6.54 -4.58
C ILE A 139 -11.30 7.93 -5.07
N GLU A 140 -11.73 8.82 -4.16
CA GLU A 140 -12.09 10.19 -4.51
C GLU A 140 -10.91 10.97 -5.11
N PHE A 141 -9.71 10.78 -4.57
CA PHE A 141 -8.51 11.38 -5.15
C PHE A 141 -8.27 10.89 -6.58
N CYS A 142 -8.31 9.57 -6.83
CA CYS A 142 -8.13 9.01 -8.17
C CYS A 142 -9.15 9.59 -9.15
N LYS A 143 -10.42 9.63 -8.78
CA LYS A 143 -11.48 10.21 -9.59
C LYS A 143 -11.26 11.70 -9.87
N SER A 144 -10.76 12.45 -8.90
CA SER A 144 -10.49 13.88 -9.04
C SER A 144 -9.38 14.20 -10.07
N THR A 145 -8.55 13.23 -10.42
CA THR A 145 -7.54 13.37 -11.48
C THR A 145 -8.11 13.16 -12.89
N PHE A 146 -9.31 12.57 -12.97
CA PHE A 146 -10.01 12.40 -14.24
C PHE A 146 -10.72 13.70 -14.62
N PRO A 147 -10.69 14.12 -15.92
CA PRO A 147 -11.32 15.38 -16.32
C PRO A 147 -12.82 15.38 -16.02
N ALA A 148 -13.29 16.39 -15.27
CA ALA A 148 -14.67 16.45 -14.76
C ALA A 148 -15.76 16.52 -15.84
N HIS A 149 -15.41 16.84 -17.08
CA HIS A 149 -16.33 16.88 -18.22
C HIS A 149 -16.38 15.58 -19.02
N LEU A 150 -15.60 14.57 -18.62
CA LEU A 150 -15.58 13.24 -19.24
C LEU A 150 -16.14 12.21 -18.27
N GLY A 151 -16.64 11.11 -18.80
CA GLY A 151 -17.08 9.92 -18.10
C GLY A 151 -16.63 8.67 -18.85
N LEU A 152 -16.81 7.53 -18.21
CA LEU A 152 -16.55 6.22 -18.82
C LEU A 152 -17.85 5.49 -19.16
N ASP A 153 -18.98 6.22 -19.26
CA ASP A 153 -20.26 5.65 -19.64
C ASP A 153 -20.20 4.98 -21.01
N GLY A 154 -20.66 3.74 -21.07
CA GLY A 154 -20.64 2.94 -22.29
C GLY A 154 -19.33 2.19 -22.55
N TYR A 155 -18.28 2.43 -21.80
CA TYR A 155 -17.05 1.63 -21.86
C TYR A 155 -17.14 0.39 -20.99
N LYS A 156 -16.73 -0.75 -21.53
CA LYS A 156 -16.57 -2.01 -20.84
C LYS A 156 -15.09 -2.28 -20.59
N ILE A 157 -14.70 -2.38 -19.33
CA ILE A 157 -13.31 -2.48 -18.90
C ILE A 157 -13.10 -3.76 -18.10
N VAL A 158 -12.14 -4.60 -18.48
CA VAL A 158 -11.66 -5.70 -17.64
C VAL A 158 -10.53 -5.18 -16.77
N VAL A 159 -10.63 -5.43 -15.46
CA VAL A 159 -9.61 -5.00 -14.48
C VAL A 159 -9.01 -6.23 -13.82
N ASP A 160 -7.70 -6.39 -13.95
CA ASP A 160 -6.92 -7.40 -13.24
C ASP A 160 -6.15 -6.74 -12.10
N CYS A 161 -6.54 -7.03 -10.87
CA CYS A 161 -5.92 -6.48 -9.66
C CYS A 161 -4.81 -7.36 -9.09
N ALA A 162 -4.34 -8.38 -9.81
CA ALA A 162 -3.25 -9.27 -9.39
C ALA A 162 -3.47 -9.95 -8.02
N ASN A 163 -4.71 -10.06 -7.52
CA ASN A 163 -5.01 -10.39 -6.12
C ASN A 163 -4.22 -9.52 -5.12
N GLY A 164 -3.86 -8.31 -5.54
CA GLY A 164 -3.03 -7.35 -4.83
C GLY A 164 -3.83 -6.20 -4.21
N ALA A 165 -3.11 -5.17 -3.81
CA ALA A 165 -3.65 -4.05 -3.01
C ALA A 165 -4.73 -3.21 -3.71
N THR A 166 -4.84 -3.29 -5.05
CA THR A 166 -5.82 -2.55 -5.84
C THR A 166 -7.21 -3.22 -5.88
N TYR A 167 -7.37 -4.44 -5.36
CA TYR A 167 -8.55 -5.29 -5.51
C TYR A 167 -9.87 -4.62 -5.13
N HIS A 168 -9.87 -3.72 -4.16
CA HIS A 168 -11.05 -2.97 -3.70
C HIS A 168 -10.99 -1.47 -4.04
N ILE A 169 -9.97 -1.03 -4.75
CA ILE A 169 -9.79 0.38 -5.16
C ILE A 169 -10.08 0.57 -6.64
N ALA A 170 -9.31 -0.09 -7.52
CA ALA A 170 -9.37 0.14 -8.95
C ALA A 170 -10.75 -0.15 -9.57
N PRO A 171 -11.45 -1.26 -9.24
CA PRO A 171 -12.79 -1.49 -9.75
C PRO A 171 -13.78 -0.40 -9.36
N ASN A 172 -13.69 0.09 -8.12
CA ASN A 172 -14.61 1.12 -7.62
C ASN A 172 -14.35 2.48 -8.29
N VAL A 173 -13.09 2.88 -8.48
CA VAL A 173 -12.75 4.11 -9.22
C VAL A 173 -13.39 4.10 -10.61
N LEU A 174 -13.25 3.01 -11.36
CA LEU A 174 -13.75 2.91 -12.73
C LEU A 174 -15.29 2.85 -12.78
N ARG A 175 -15.93 2.14 -11.86
CA ARG A 175 -17.41 2.12 -11.75
C ARG A 175 -17.98 3.50 -11.42
N GLU A 176 -17.36 4.20 -10.49
CA GLU A 176 -17.81 5.54 -10.11
C GLU A 176 -17.57 6.59 -11.19
N LEU A 177 -16.69 6.31 -12.16
CA LEU A 177 -16.51 7.09 -13.39
C LEU A 177 -17.49 6.69 -14.51
N GLY A 178 -18.34 5.66 -14.30
CA GLY A 178 -19.39 5.24 -15.23
C GLY A 178 -19.10 3.98 -16.04
N ALA A 179 -17.94 3.33 -15.89
CA ALA A 179 -17.60 2.13 -16.66
C ALA A 179 -18.39 0.88 -16.24
N GLU A 180 -18.70 0.01 -17.22
CA GLU A 180 -19.02 -1.41 -16.98
C GLU A 180 -17.73 -2.15 -16.65
N VAL A 181 -17.55 -2.58 -15.39
CA VAL A 181 -16.31 -3.19 -14.93
C VAL A 181 -16.46 -4.70 -14.74
N ILE A 182 -15.58 -5.45 -15.38
CA ILE A 182 -15.41 -6.89 -15.19
C ILE A 182 -14.11 -7.11 -14.42
N GLU A 183 -14.20 -7.78 -13.29
CA GLU A 183 -13.08 -7.99 -12.38
C GLU A 183 -12.45 -9.36 -12.54
N ILE A 184 -11.12 -9.42 -12.51
CA ILE A 184 -10.32 -10.63 -12.31
C ILE A 184 -9.18 -10.30 -11.32
N GLY A 185 -8.64 -11.31 -10.66
CA GLY A 185 -7.58 -11.10 -9.67
C GLY A 185 -8.02 -10.23 -8.49
N THR A 186 -9.26 -10.38 -8.01
CA THR A 186 -9.84 -9.58 -6.93
C THR A 186 -10.24 -10.40 -5.69
N ASP A 187 -9.77 -11.64 -5.58
CA ASP A 187 -10.03 -12.52 -4.42
C ASP A 187 -8.71 -12.93 -3.72
N PRO A 188 -8.07 -11.99 -3.00
CA PRO A 188 -6.79 -12.25 -2.35
C PRO A 188 -6.95 -13.22 -1.17
N ASN A 189 -6.12 -14.26 -1.14
CA ASN A 189 -6.07 -15.25 -0.06
C ASN A 189 -4.77 -15.22 0.77
N GLY A 190 -3.91 -14.24 0.51
CA GLY A 190 -2.63 -14.06 1.19
C GLY A 190 -1.43 -14.73 0.51
N ILE A 191 -1.66 -15.68 -0.39
CA ILE A 191 -0.61 -16.45 -1.08
C ILE A 191 -0.75 -16.46 -2.60
N ASN A 192 -1.75 -15.79 -3.16
CA ASN A 192 -2.04 -15.76 -4.59
C ASN A 192 -1.75 -14.42 -5.29
N ILE A 193 -1.11 -13.49 -4.61
CA ILE A 193 -0.71 -12.20 -5.20
C ILE A 193 0.25 -12.41 -6.38
N ASN A 194 -0.02 -11.75 -7.51
CA ASN A 194 0.75 -11.85 -8.76
C ASN A 194 0.85 -13.27 -9.36
N GLU A 195 0.06 -14.23 -8.87
CA GLU A 195 0.13 -15.60 -9.37
C GLU A 195 -0.65 -15.74 -10.67
N LYS A 196 0.07 -15.80 -11.80
CA LYS A 196 -0.51 -15.92 -13.17
C LYS A 196 -1.56 -14.86 -13.49
N CYS A 197 -1.35 -13.65 -13.01
CA CYS A 197 -2.24 -12.50 -13.18
C CYS A 197 -1.48 -11.18 -13.02
N GLY A 198 -2.17 -10.08 -13.29
CA GLY A 198 -1.65 -8.74 -13.11
C GLY A 198 -0.67 -8.28 -14.18
N ALA A 199 0.01 -7.17 -13.91
CA ALA A 199 0.86 -6.48 -14.88
C ALA A 199 2.08 -7.28 -15.38
N THR A 200 2.48 -8.35 -14.68
CA THR A 200 3.60 -9.20 -15.07
C THR A 200 3.19 -10.44 -15.87
N ASP A 201 1.89 -10.77 -15.89
CA ASP A 201 1.32 -11.89 -16.68
C ASP A 201 -0.10 -11.52 -17.13
N VAL A 202 -0.18 -10.82 -18.25
CA VAL A 202 -1.44 -10.29 -18.81
C VAL A 202 -2.27 -11.32 -19.58
N LYS A 203 -1.88 -12.58 -19.60
CA LYS A 203 -2.53 -13.61 -20.44
C LYS A 203 -4.01 -13.79 -20.06
N ALA A 204 -4.31 -13.93 -18.77
CA ALA A 204 -5.69 -14.07 -18.31
C ALA A 204 -6.53 -12.81 -18.64
N LEU A 205 -5.92 -11.62 -18.56
CA LEU A 205 -6.55 -10.38 -18.96
C LEU A 205 -6.87 -10.35 -20.46
N GLN A 206 -5.92 -10.75 -21.34
CA GLN A 206 -6.12 -10.83 -22.79
C GLN A 206 -7.28 -11.76 -23.15
N GLU A 207 -7.28 -12.97 -22.58
CA GLU A 207 -8.35 -13.94 -22.79
C GLU A 207 -9.71 -13.37 -22.35
N LYS A 208 -9.76 -12.67 -21.21
CA LYS A 208 -11.02 -12.09 -20.69
C LYS A 208 -11.51 -10.90 -21.50
N VAL A 209 -10.63 -10.05 -22.00
CA VAL A 209 -10.98 -8.93 -22.91
C VAL A 209 -11.64 -9.47 -24.18
N LEU A 210 -11.05 -10.49 -24.81
CA LEU A 210 -11.61 -11.11 -26.01
C LEU A 210 -12.94 -11.82 -25.75
N GLU A 211 -13.03 -12.59 -24.65
CA GLU A 211 -14.26 -13.31 -24.24
C GLU A 211 -15.44 -12.35 -24.05
N THR A 212 -15.19 -11.25 -23.37
CA THR A 212 -16.23 -10.29 -22.97
C THR A 212 -16.46 -9.18 -23.99
N LYS A 213 -15.61 -9.11 -25.03
CA LYS A 213 -15.57 -8.01 -26.00
C LYS A 213 -15.46 -6.66 -25.29
N ALA A 214 -14.59 -6.58 -24.30
CA ALA A 214 -14.35 -5.35 -23.60
C ALA A 214 -13.52 -4.36 -24.45
N ASP A 215 -13.71 -3.08 -24.23
CA ASP A 215 -13.00 -2.03 -24.96
C ASP A 215 -11.53 -1.96 -24.60
N VAL A 216 -11.19 -2.30 -23.33
CA VAL A 216 -9.82 -2.31 -22.83
C VAL A 216 -9.69 -3.20 -21.60
N GLY A 217 -8.51 -3.77 -21.41
CA GLY A 217 -8.09 -4.44 -20.18
C GLY A 217 -7.01 -3.63 -19.45
N LEU A 218 -7.10 -3.56 -18.13
CA LEU A 218 -6.14 -2.89 -17.26
C LEU A 218 -5.63 -3.90 -16.22
N ALA A 219 -4.31 -4.16 -16.23
CA ALA A 219 -3.67 -5.01 -15.24
C ALA A 219 -2.75 -4.19 -14.33
N TYR A 220 -2.94 -4.34 -13.03
CA TYR A 220 -2.07 -3.78 -11.99
C TYR A 220 -1.09 -4.84 -11.50
N ASP A 221 0.01 -4.41 -10.88
CA ASP A 221 0.84 -5.31 -10.09
C ASP A 221 0.39 -5.33 -8.61
N GLY A 222 1.04 -6.18 -7.81
CA GLY A 222 0.58 -6.48 -6.45
C GLY A 222 0.45 -5.29 -5.50
N ASP A 223 1.21 -4.22 -5.68
CA ASP A 223 1.10 -2.99 -4.87
C ASP A 223 0.55 -1.78 -5.65
N GLY A 224 0.16 -1.99 -6.90
CA GLY A 224 -0.59 -1.02 -7.68
C GLY A 224 0.19 0.23 -8.10
N ASP A 225 1.52 0.13 -8.24
CA ASP A 225 2.37 1.20 -8.74
C ASP A 225 2.71 1.06 -10.24
N ARG A 226 2.27 -0.05 -10.87
CA ARG A 226 2.43 -0.34 -12.31
C ARG A 226 1.09 -0.71 -12.92
N ILE A 227 0.94 -0.36 -14.20
CA ILE A 227 -0.23 -0.70 -15.00
C ILE A 227 0.21 -1.18 -16.38
N MET A 228 -0.45 -2.22 -16.87
CA MET A 228 -0.39 -2.68 -18.26
C MET A 228 -1.77 -2.57 -18.88
N MET A 229 -1.83 -2.10 -20.12
CA MET A 229 -3.06 -2.01 -20.89
C MET A 229 -3.09 -3.09 -21.97
N VAL A 230 -4.25 -3.67 -22.16
CA VAL A 230 -4.52 -4.68 -23.18
C VAL A 230 -5.67 -4.19 -24.05
N ASP A 231 -5.46 -4.20 -25.34
CA ASP A 231 -6.44 -3.90 -26.39
C ASP A 231 -7.06 -5.22 -26.94
N HIS A 232 -8.12 -5.11 -27.72
CA HIS A 232 -8.81 -6.22 -28.42
C HIS A 232 -8.12 -6.65 -29.71
#